data_8a13d43227f73db8b42f51cd0bbfbb76
#
_entry.id   8a13d43227f73db8b42f51cd0bbfbb76
#
_cell.length_a   1.000
_cell.length_b   1.000
_cell.length_c   1.000
_cell.angle_alpha   90.00
_cell.angle_beta   90.00
_cell.angle_gamma   90.00
#
_symmetry.space_group_name_H-M   'P 1'
#
loop_
_entity.id
_entity.type
_entity.pdbx_description
1 polymer ?
#
loop_
_entity_poly.entity_id
_entity_poly.type
_entity_poly.pdbx_seq_one_letter_code
_entity_poly.pdbx_strand_id
1 'polypeptide(L)'
;GELARFINDIVLEEESDALPDGTGYTSHFEIYLMAMEEIGADTSAVRAFVDMAQRRGLEKALAEAEIPESSRRFTRQTFAFIQPGKPHLAAAALALGREHIIPGMFRALLARSGIGKEQAPVFHYYLERHIALDGDHHGPLSLRLLDALCADEQAVAEAMTAARRAVEARLALWDGVLEAIHARGFVQLASSA
;
A
#
# COMPACT_ATOMS: atom_id res chain seq x y z
N GLY A 1 6.22 6.18 24.99
CA GLY A 1 4.87 6.50 25.35
C GLY A 1 3.83 6.02 24.35
N GLU A 2 2.67 6.62 24.37
CA GLU A 2 1.48 6.19 23.60
C GLU A 2 1.72 6.15 22.09
N LEU A 3 2.34 7.19 21.51
CA LEU A 3 2.66 7.23 20.09
C LEU A 3 3.56 6.09 19.62
N ALA A 4 4.58 5.76 20.41
CA ALA A 4 5.46 4.62 20.13
C ALA A 4 4.67 3.31 20.18
N ARG A 5 3.69 3.19 21.07
CA ARG A 5 2.80 2.02 21.13
C ARG A 5 1.98 1.88 19.84
N PHE A 6 1.38 2.94 19.34
CA PHE A 6 0.61 2.92 18.09
C PHE A 6 1.45 2.49 16.90
N ILE A 7 2.67 3.06 16.77
CA ILE A 7 3.59 2.67 15.70
C ILE A 7 3.97 1.19 15.81
N ASN A 8 4.28 0.72 17.03
CA ASN A 8 4.66 -0.68 17.24
C ASN A 8 3.53 -1.66 16.95
N ASP A 9 2.27 -1.29 17.24
CA ASP A 9 1.11 -2.12 16.92
C ASP A 9 0.96 -2.27 15.41
N ILE A 10 1.03 -1.16 14.64
CA ILE A 10 1.00 -1.20 13.18
C ILE A 10 2.19 -2.01 12.61
N VAL A 11 3.42 -1.74 13.08
CA VAL A 11 4.62 -2.44 12.61
C VAL A 11 4.55 -3.94 12.92
N LEU A 12 4.03 -4.32 14.09
CA LEU A 12 3.88 -5.74 14.44
C LEU A 12 2.99 -6.48 13.44
N GLU A 13 1.87 -5.89 13.07
CA GLU A 13 0.93 -6.51 12.13
C GLU A 13 1.42 -6.45 10.68
N GLU A 14 2.17 -5.41 10.29
CA GLU A 14 2.75 -5.32 8.94
C GLU A 14 3.95 -6.27 8.72
N GLU A 15 4.80 -6.45 9.73
CA GLU A 15 6.05 -7.20 9.61
C GLU A 15 5.95 -8.64 10.14
N SER A 16 4.90 -8.98 10.89
CA SER A 16 4.77 -10.27 11.58
C SER A 16 3.33 -10.68 11.81
N ASP A 17 2.53 -10.69 10.74
CA ASP A 17 1.14 -11.16 10.81
C ASP A 17 1.03 -12.66 10.56
N ALA A 18 -0.10 -13.24 10.98
CA ALA A 18 -0.37 -14.67 10.84
C ALA A 18 -0.43 -15.08 9.36
N LEU A 19 0.16 -16.23 9.05
CA LEU A 19 -0.02 -16.87 7.75
C LEU A 19 -1.49 -17.31 7.57
N PRO A 20 -2.00 -17.34 6.31
CA PRO A 20 -3.37 -17.77 6.03
C PRO A 20 -3.75 -19.14 6.56
N ASP A 21 -2.78 -20.05 6.67
CA ASP A 21 -2.94 -21.42 7.18
C ASP A 21 -2.73 -21.56 8.69
N GLY A 22 -2.39 -20.45 9.38
CA GLY A 22 -2.11 -20.43 10.82
C GLY A 22 -0.85 -21.12 11.26
N THR A 23 0.06 -21.50 10.35
CA THR A 23 1.28 -22.24 10.69
C THR A 23 2.43 -21.39 11.19
N GLY A 24 2.33 -20.06 11.09
CA GLY A 24 3.40 -19.15 11.49
C GLY A 24 3.05 -17.68 11.23
N TYR A 25 4.11 -16.88 11.12
CA TYR A 25 4.03 -15.45 10.91
C TYR A 25 4.93 -15.03 9.75
N THR A 26 4.49 -13.99 9.01
CA THR A 26 5.30 -13.37 7.96
C THR A 26 4.84 -11.93 7.73
N SER A 27 5.58 -11.15 6.93
CA SER A 27 5.18 -9.78 6.63
C SER A 27 3.99 -9.72 5.64
N HIS A 28 3.23 -8.64 5.69
CA HIS A 28 2.18 -8.37 4.69
C HIS A 28 2.75 -8.32 3.27
N PHE A 29 4.01 -7.90 3.11
CA PHE A 29 4.67 -7.92 1.80
C PHE A 29 4.85 -9.34 1.26
N GLU A 30 5.26 -10.30 2.09
CA GLU A 30 5.37 -11.70 1.65
C GLU A 30 4.00 -12.32 1.39
N ILE A 31 2.98 -12.03 2.21
CA ILE A 31 1.60 -12.47 1.95
C ILE A 31 1.08 -11.87 0.62
N TYR A 32 1.40 -10.60 0.35
CA TYR A 32 1.08 -9.98 -0.93
C TYR A 32 1.71 -10.71 -2.11
N LEU A 33 2.99 -11.08 -2.01
CA LEU A 33 3.67 -11.83 -3.07
C LEU A 33 3.04 -13.22 -3.29
N MET A 34 2.72 -13.93 -2.19
CA MET A 34 1.99 -15.21 -2.27
C MET A 34 0.63 -15.04 -2.94
N ALA A 35 -0.13 -14.02 -2.57
CA ALA A 35 -1.43 -13.70 -3.16
C ALA A 35 -1.33 -13.38 -4.67
N MET A 36 -0.30 -12.65 -5.08
CA MET A 36 -0.07 -12.32 -6.49
C MET A 36 0.33 -13.54 -7.31
N GLU A 37 1.21 -14.39 -6.77
CA GLU A 37 1.61 -15.66 -7.40
C GLU A 37 0.44 -16.63 -7.54
N GLU A 38 -0.44 -16.70 -6.53
CA GLU A 38 -1.63 -17.54 -6.54
C GLU A 38 -2.60 -17.18 -7.69
N ILE A 39 -2.74 -15.90 -8.02
CA ILE A 39 -3.56 -15.44 -9.15
C ILE A 39 -2.80 -15.38 -10.48
N GLY A 40 -1.57 -15.91 -10.54
CA GLY A 40 -0.75 -16.03 -11.75
C GLY A 40 0.01 -14.76 -12.14
N ALA A 41 0.19 -13.81 -11.25
CA ALA A 41 1.02 -12.63 -11.51
C ALA A 41 2.51 -12.96 -11.40
N ASP A 42 3.32 -12.35 -12.27
CA ASP A 42 4.77 -12.43 -12.19
C ASP A 42 5.31 -11.44 -11.14
N THR A 43 5.89 -11.97 -10.07
CA THR A 43 6.47 -11.18 -8.97
C THR A 43 7.97 -10.91 -9.15
N SER A 44 8.59 -11.36 -10.22
CA SER A 44 10.05 -11.27 -10.45
C SER A 44 10.55 -9.81 -10.44
N ALA A 45 9.82 -8.90 -11.08
CA ALA A 45 10.21 -7.49 -11.16
C ALA A 45 10.19 -6.79 -9.79
N VAL A 46 9.16 -7.03 -8.96
CA VAL A 46 9.10 -6.43 -7.63
C VAL A 46 10.14 -7.04 -6.68
N ARG A 47 10.40 -8.34 -6.75
CA ARG A 47 11.46 -9.01 -5.99
C ARG A 47 12.85 -8.46 -6.38
N ALA A 48 13.11 -8.31 -7.67
CA ALA A 48 14.37 -7.72 -8.18
C ALA A 48 14.54 -6.26 -7.73
N PHE A 49 13.47 -5.46 -7.72
CA PHE A 49 13.48 -4.10 -7.22
C PHE A 49 13.85 -4.04 -5.72
N VAL A 50 13.21 -4.87 -4.89
CA VAL A 50 13.47 -4.92 -3.44
C VAL A 50 14.90 -5.37 -3.17
N ASP A 51 15.38 -6.43 -3.83
CA ASP A 51 16.77 -6.89 -3.70
C ASP A 51 17.78 -5.79 -4.09
N MET A 52 17.53 -5.09 -5.19
CA MET A 52 18.38 -3.97 -5.61
C MET A 52 18.34 -2.84 -4.59
N ALA A 53 17.16 -2.49 -4.05
CA ALA A 53 17.02 -1.45 -3.04
C ALA A 53 17.80 -1.79 -1.75
N GLN A 54 17.74 -3.03 -1.30
CA GLN A 54 18.49 -3.51 -0.14
C GLN A 54 20.01 -3.48 -0.34
N ARG A 55 20.49 -3.91 -1.51
CA ARG A 55 21.93 -4.01 -1.78
C ARG A 55 22.57 -2.69 -2.22
N ARG A 56 21.85 -1.86 -2.93
CA ARG A 56 22.42 -0.68 -3.63
C ARG A 56 21.78 0.64 -3.23
N GLY A 57 20.75 0.57 -2.37
CA GLY A 57 19.97 1.73 -1.93
C GLY A 57 18.80 2.06 -2.85
N LEU A 58 17.79 2.70 -2.26
CA LEU A 58 16.52 3.02 -2.90
C LEU A 58 16.68 3.87 -4.17
N GLU A 59 17.51 4.92 -4.13
CA GLU A 59 17.67 5.83 -5.26
C GLU A 59 18.23 5.12 -6.50
N LYS A 60 19.17 4.17 -6.31
CA LYS A 60 19.67 3.33 -7.41
C LYS A 60 18.60 2.36 -7.91
N ALA A 61 17.85 1.72 -7.03
CA ALA A 61 16.76 0.85 -7.45
C ALA A 61 15.69 1.62 -8.24
N LEU A 62 15.34 2.83 -7.79
CA LEU A 62 14.39 3.69 -8.50
C LEU A 62 14.94 4.20 -9.86
N ALA A 63 16.26 4.27 -10.04
CA ALA A 63 16.86 4.70 -11.30
C ALA A 63 17.04 3.55 -12.31
N GLU A 64 17.41 2.36 -11.83
CA GLU A 64 17.94 1.28 -12.66
C GLU A 64 17.01 0.05 -12.80
N ALA A 65 16.08 -0.19 -11.84
CA ALA A 65 15.21 -1.36 -11.90
C ALA A 65 14.16 -1.26 -13.03
N GLU A 66 13.85 -2.40 -13.62
CA GLU A 66 12.79 -2.54 -14.63
C GLU A 66 11.42 -2.65 -13.98
N ILE A 67 10.89 -1.52 -13.53
CA ILE A 67 9.55 -1.39 -12.93
C ILE A 67 8.72 -0.37 -13.71
N PRO A 68 7.37 -0.51 -13.73
CA PRO A 68 6.50 0.45 -14.37
C PRO A 68 6.73 1.88 -13.86
N GLU A 69 6.67 2.87 -14.74
CA GLU A 69 6.93 4.26 -14.38
C GLU A 69 5.91 4.78 -13.34
N SER A 70 4.65 4.35 -13.40
CA SER A 70 3.63 4.68 -12.39
C SER A 70 4.02 4.17 -11.00
N SER A 71 4.52 2.94 -10.90
CA SER A 71 5.04 2.36 -9.64
C SER A 71 6.28 3.11 -9.15
N ARG A 72 7.20 3.46 -10.05
CA ARG A 72 8.41 4.24 -9.74
C ARG A 72 8.07 5.59 -9.13
N ARG A 73 7.12 6.33 -9.74
CA ARG A 73 6.67 7.64 -9.26
C ARG A 73 5.97 7.53 -7.91
N PHE A 74 5.11 6.53 -7.75
CA PHE A 74 4.40 6.30 -6.51
C PHE A 74 5.36 5.99 -5.35
N THR A 75 6.34 5.10 -5.57
CA THR A 75 7.37 4.77 -4.59
C THR A 75 8.21 5.99 -4.22
N ARG A 76 8.69 6.75 -5.23
CA ARG A 76 9.45 7.98 -4.98
C ARG A 76 8.66 8.99 -4.15
N GLN A 77 7.38 9.19 -4.46
CA GLN A 77 6.51 10.09 -3.68
C GLN A 77 6.31 9.59 -2.24
N THR A 78 6.19 8.28 -2.04
CA THR A 78 6.08 7.69 -0.69
C THR A 78 7.30 8.04 0.16
N PHE A 79 8.52 7.83 -0.37
CA PHE A 79 9.74 8.13 0.37
C PHE A 79 9.99 9.64 0.53
N ALA A 80 9.47 10.48 -0.37
CA ALA A 80 9.55 11.93 -0.23
C ALA A 80 8.80 12.46 1.01
N PHE A 81 7.85 11.74 1.59
CA PHE A 81 7.21 12.11 2.86
C PHE A 81 8.08 11.83 4.09
N ILE A 82 9.05 10.90 3.96
CA ILE A 82 9.92 10.46 5.06
C ILE A 82 11.20 11.30 5.12
N GLN A 83 11.78 11.64 3.97
CA GLN A 83 13.07 12.33 3.86
C GLN A 83 13.18 13.68 4.60
N PRO A 84 12.14 14.53 4.69
CA PRO A 84 12.24 15.80 5.40
C PRO A 84 12.43 15.69 6.91
N GLY A 85 12.30 14.49 7.49
CA GLY A 85 12.38 14.29 8.94
C GLY A 85 11.24 14.94 9.73
N LYS A 86 10.11 15.21 9.06
CA LYS A 86 8.88 15.76 9.63
C LYS A 86 7.85 14.63 9.80
N PRO A 87 7.68 14.06 10.98
CA PRO A 87 6.88 12.85 11.17
C PRO A 87 5.40 13.02 10.80
N HIS A 88 4.84 14.23 10.95
CA HIS A 88 3.46 14.51 10.55
C HIS A 88 3.21 14.35 9.04
N LEU A 89 4.22 14.51 8.17
CA LEU A 89 4.07 14.26 6.74
C LEU A 89 3.89 12.77 6.43
N ALA A 90 4.73 11.93 7.05
CA ALA A 90 4.62 10.48 6.91
C ALA A 90 3.31 9.96 7.53
N ALA A 91 2.92 10.46 8.71
CA ALA A 91 1.67 10.11 9.36
C ALA A 91 0.44 10.50 8.52
N ALA A 92 0.45 11.68 7.89
CA ALA A 92 -0.63 12.13 7.00
C ALA A 92 -0.74 11.26 5.73
N ALA A 93 0.39 10.91 5.12
CA ALA A 93 0.43 10.02 3.96
C ALA A 93 -0.05 8.61 4.32
N LEU A 94 0.28 8.10 5.51
CA LEU A 94 -0.22 6.83 6.03
C LEU A 94 -1.73 6.91 6.29
N ALA A 95 -2.17 7.77 7.21
CA ALA A 95 -3.55 7.81 7.67
C ALA A 95 -4.55 8.11 6.53
N LEU A 96 -4.30 9.17 5.77
CA LEU A 96 -5.26 9.69 4.79
C LEU A 96 -4.98 9.22 3.36
N GLY A 97 -3.75 8.81 3.05
CA GLY A 97 -3.36 8.31 1.73
C GLY A 97 -3.35 6.79 1.60
N ARG A 98 -3.46 6.05 2.71
CA ARG A 98 -3.43 4.57 2.73
C ARG A 98 -4.53 3.99 3.59
N GLU A 99 -4.43 4.03 4.90
CA GLU A 99 -5.31 3.33 5.83
C GLU A 99 -6.80 3.65 5.61
N HIS A 100 -7.11 4.92 5.33
CA HIS A 100 -8.48 5.35 5.10
C HIS A 100 -9.04 4.98 3.71
N ILE A 101 -8.17 4.74 2.73
CA ILE A 101 -8.55 4.48 1.33
C ILE A 101 -8.59 2.97 1.04
N ILE A 102 -7.63 2.21 1.56
CA ILE A 102 -7.41 0.81 1.23
C ILE A 102 -8.65 -0.06 1.46
N PRO A 103 -9.39 0.04 2.59
CA PRO A 103 -10.54 -0.82 2.82
C PRO A 103 -11.62 -0.70 1.73
N GLY A 104 -11.95 0.53 1.32
CA GLY A 104 -12.92 0.79 0.25
C GLY A 104 -12.45 0.29 -1.11
N MET A 105 -11.18 0.51 -1.41
CA MET A 105 -10.55 0.06 -2.65
C MET A 105 -10.50 -1.47 -2.74
N PHE A 106 -10.13 -2.16 -1.68
CA PHE A 106 -10.04 -3.62 -1.64
C PHE A 106 -11.40 -4.30 -1.67
N ARG A 107 -12.43 -3.72 -1.02
CA ARG A 107 -13.82 -4.18 -1.19
C ARG A 107 -14.28 -4.11 -2.65
N ALA A 108 -13.97 -3.01 -3.33
CA ALA A 108 -14.30 -2.86 -4.74
C ALA A 108 -13.54 -3.84 -5.64
N LEU A 109 -12.27 -4.13 -5.32
CA LEU A 109 -11.46 -5.12 -6.02
C LEU A 109 -12.03 -6.53 -5.86
N LEU A 110 -12.33 -6.97 -4.62
CA LEU A 110 -12.96 -8.26 -4.35
C LEU A 110 -14.28 -8.43 -5.09
N ALA A 111 -15.14 -7.40 -5.07
CA ALA A 111 -16.44 -7.44 -5.73
C ALA A 111 -16.37 -7.54 -7.25
N ARG A 112 -15.26 -7.12 -7.86
CA ARG A 112 -15.12 -7.02 -9.33
C ARG A 112 -14.09 -7.96 -9.94
N SER A 113 -13.24 -8.60 -9.14
CA SER A 113 -12.16 -9.46 -9.64
C SER A 113 -12.67 -10.69 -10.39
N GLY A 114 -13.85 -11.17 -10.04
CA GLY A 114 -14.37 -12.45 -10.55
C GLY A 114 -13.61 -13.68 -10.04
N ILE A 115 -12.66 -13.51 -9.12
CA ILE A 115 -11.85 -14.59 -8.53
C ILE A 115 -12.54 -15.06 -7.25
N GLY A 116 -12.94 -16.35 -7.22
CA GLY A 116 -13.58 -16.94 -6.06
C GLY A 116 -12.60 -17.25 -4.92
N LYS A 117 -13.08 -17.23 -3.68
CA LYS A 117 -12.24 -17.50 -2.49
C LYS A 117 -11.65 -18.91 -2.47
N GLU A 118 -12.37 -19.91 -3.02
CA GLU A 118 -11.87 -21.28 -3.14
C GLU A 118 -10.76 -21.40 -4.20
N GLN A 119 -10.78 -20.53 -5.21
CA GLN A 119 -9.80 -20.50 -6.28
C GLN A 119 -8.50 -19.82 -5.86
N ALA A 120 -8.60 -18.76 -5.04
CA ALA A 120 -7.46 -17.97 -4.60
C ALA A 120 -7.61 -17.56 -3.12
N PRO A 121 -7.45 -18.51 -2.18
CA PRO A 121 -7.66 -18.27 -0.76
C PRO A 121 -6.66 -17.27 -0.17
N VAL A 122 -5.40 -17.24 -0.60
CA VAL A 122 -4.38 -16.30 -0.10
C VAL A 122 -4.66 -14.88 -0.59
N PHE A 123 -5.08 -14.73 -1.86
CA PHE A 123 -5.49 -13.44 -2.40
C PHE A 123 -6.67 -12.84 -1.61
N HIS A 124 -7.69 -13.66 -1.34
CA HIS A 124 -8.82 -13.23 -0.52
C HIS A 124 -8.40 -12.89 0.91
N TYR A 125 -7.57 -13.73 1.54
CA TYR A 125 -7.05 -13.48 2.88
C TYR A 125 -6.32 -12.14 2.96
N TYR A 126 -5.42 -11.86 2.03
CA TYR A 126 -4.65 -10.60 1.97
C TYR A 126 -5.58 -9.38 1.91
N LEU A 127 -6.57 -9.39 1.03
CA LEU A 127 -7.50 -8.26 0.88
C LEU A 127 -8.45 -8.13 2.08
N GLU A 128 -9.03 -9.24 2.55
CA GLU A 128 -9.94 -9.26 3.70
C GLU A 128 -9.23 -8.84 4.99
N ARG A 129 -7.95 -9.25 5.16
CA ARG A 129 -7.15 -8.88 6.32
C ARG A 129 -6.94 -7.37 6.39
N HIS A 130 -6.55 -6.73 5.29
CA HIS A 130 -6.40 -5.27 5.21
C HIS A 130 -7.74 -4.53 5.38
N ILE A 131 -8.83 -5.05 4.81
CA ILE A 131 -10.16 -4.46 5.01
C ILE A 131 -10.52 -4.41 6.50
N ALA A 132 -10.22 -5.47 7.24
CA ALA A 132 -10.51 -5.54 8.68
C ALA A 132 -9.55 -4.68 9.50
N LEU A 133 -8.23 -4.83 9.30
CA LEU A 133 -7.21 -4.11 10.07
C LEU A 133 -7.29 -2.59 9.85
N ASP A 134 -7.26 -2.15 8.60
CA ASP A 134 -7.24 -0.72 8.28
C ASP A 134 -8.58 -0.06 8.62
N GLY A 135 -9.70 -0.80 8.45
CA GLY A 135 -11.03 -0.27 8.78
C GLY A 135 -11.27 -0.09 10.28
N ASP A 136 -10.90 -1.10 11.07
CA ASP A 136 -11.32 -1.19 12.47
C ASP A 136 -10.20 -0.83 13.47
N HIS A 137 -8.93 -0.92 13.06
CA HIS A 137 -7.77 -0.76 13.96
C HIS A 137 -6.76 0.28 13.47
N HIS A 138 -6.06 0.04 12.36
CA HIS A 138 -4.99 0.92 11.87
C HIS A 138 -5.50 2.30 11.46
N GLY A 139 -6.65 2.39 10.81
CA GLY A 139 -7.25 3.66 10.39
C GLY A 139 -7.46 4.61 11.58
N PRO A 140 -8.21 4.22 12.63
CA PRO A 140 -8.36 5.02 13.84
C PRO A 140 -7.03 5.34 14.55
N LEU A 141 -6.09 4.38 14.64
CA LEU A 141 -4.78 4.60 15.27
C LEU A 141 -3.92 5.59 14.49
N SER A 142 -3.90 5.48 13.17
CA SER A 142 -3.12 6.39 12.31
C SER A 142 -3.65 7.84 12.36
N LEU A 143 -4.95 8.04 12.49
CA LEU A 143 -5.54 9.36 12.70
C LEU A 143 -5.16 9.96 14.07
N ARG A 144 -5.17 9.15 15.13
CA ARG A 144 -4.70 9.59 16.47
C ARG A 144 -3.21 9.92 16.45
N LEU A 145 -2.40 9.15 15.74
CA LEU A 145 -0.98 9.43 15.55
C LEU A 145 -0.78 10.76 14.82
N LEU A 146 -1.53 11.00 13.74
CA LEU A 146 -1.48 12.23 12.96
C LEU A 146 -1.85 13.44 13.82
N ASP A 147 -2.96 13.37 14.56
CA ASP A 147 -3.42 14.43 15.45
C ASP A 147 -2.36 14.81 16.49
N ALA A 148 -1.77 13.80 17.13
CA ALA A 148 -0.72 14.00 18.14
C ALA A 148 0.60 14.56 17.57
N LEU A 149 0.86 14.43 16.26
CA LEU A 149 2.05 14.94 15.57
C LEU A 149 1.84 16.33 14.95
N CYS A 150 0.59 16.79 14.84
CA CYS A 150 0.23 18.11 14.32
C CYS A 150 0.13 19.12 15.50
N ALA A 151 1.28 19.53 16.02
CA ALA A 151 1.36 20.36 17.25
C ALA A 151 0.96 21.83 17.04
N ASP A 152 0.92 22.33 15.79
CA ASP A 152 0.60 23.71 15.45
C ASP A 152 -0.05 23.81 14.06
N GLU A 153 -0.53 25.01 13.73
CA GLU A 153 -1.21 25.28 12.45
C GLU A 153 -0.33 25.03 11.23
N GLN A 154 0.98 25.22 11.34
CA GLN A 154 1.92 24.94 10.25
C GLN A 154 2.01 23.44 10.01
N ALA A 155 2.16 22.63 11.04
CA ALA A 155 2.17 21.17 10.94
C ALA A 155 0.87 20.64 10.33
N VAL A 156 -0.28 21.20 10.73
CA VAL A 156 -1.58 20.86 10.12
C VAL A 156 -1.60 21.18 8.63
N ALA A 157 -1.18 22.38 8.22
CA ALA A 157 -1.16 22.77 6.79
C ALA A 157 -0.22 21.90 5.96
N GLU A 158 0.95 21.56 6.50
CA GLU A 158 1.91 20.64 5.88
C GLU A 158 1.33 19.22 5.77
N ALA A 159 0.70 18.71 6.82
CA ALA A 159 0.03 17.40 6.83
C ALA A 159 -1.09 17.31 5.79
N MET A 160 -1.93 18.33 5.70
CA MET A 160 -2.99 18.41 4.67
C MET A 160 -2.42 18.39 3.25
N THR A 161 -1.30 19.07 3.04
CA THR A 161 -0.60 19.07 1.74
C THR A 161 -0.02 17.69 1.43
N ALA A 162 0.58 17.02 2.43
CA ALA A 162 1.11 15.67 2.28
C ALA A 162 0.00 14.65 1.97
N ALA A 163 -1.12 14.71 2.70
CA ALA A 163 -2.29 13.87 2.46
C ALA A 163 -2.80 13.99 1.02
N ARG A 164 -2.98 15.23 0.54
CA ARG A 164 -3.41 15.48 -0.84
C ARG A 164 -2.45 14.85 -1.86
N ARG A 165 -1.14 15.08 -1.70
CA ARG A 165 -0.12 14.52 -2.59
C ARG A 165 -0.10 12.98 -2.54
N ALA A 166 -0.36 12.37 -1.38
CA ALA A 166 -0.44 10.93 -1.25
C ALA A 166 -1.62 10.35 -2.04
N VAL A 167 -2.80 11.00 -1.98
CA VAL A 167 -3.97 10.63 -2.76
C VAL A 167 -3.74 10.82 -4.26
N GLU A 168 -3.20 11.98 -4.67
CA GLU A 168 -2.86 12.26 -6.07
C GLU A 168 -1.87 11.22 -6.64
N ALA A 169 -0.85 10.84 -5.87
CA ALA A 169 0.11 9.83 -6.28
C ALA A 169 -0.55 8.44 -6.45
N ARG A 170 -1.54 8.10 -5.60
CA ARG A 170 -2.30 6.86 -5.72
C ARG A 170 -3.21 6.87 -6.95
N LEU A 171 -3.88 7.97 -7.23
CA LEU A 171 -4.66 8.12 -8.46
C LEU A 171 -3.78 7.94 -9.70
N ALA A 172 -2.64 8.63 -9.76
CA ALA A 172 -1.70 8.49 -10.86
C ALA A 172 -1.13 7.07 -11.01
N LEU A 173 -0.95 6.32 -9.89
CA LEU A 173 -0.58 4.90 -9.95
C LEU A 173 -1.67 4.09 -10.65
N TRP A 174 -2.93 4.25 -10.25
CA TRP A 174 -4.05 3.51 -10.82
C TRP A 174 -4.34 3.89 -12.28
N ASP A 175 -4.18 5.16 -12.64
CA ASP A 175 -4.26 5.60 -14.04
C ASP A 175 -3.21 4.89 -14.89
N GLY A 176 -1.96 4.80 -14.41
CA GLY A 176 -0.90 4.07 -15.10
C GLY A 176 -1.14 2.56 -15.17
N VAL A 177 -1.78 1.95 -14.16
CA VAL A 177 -2.23 0.55 -14.24
C VAL A 177 -3.30 0.38 -15.31
N LEU A 178 -4.28 1.26 -15.35
CA LEU A 178 -5.35 1.23 -16.35
C LEU A 178 -4.81 1.39 -17.78
N GLU A 179 -3.90 2.35 -17.99
CA GLU A 179 -3.20 2.54 -19.27
C GLU A 179 -2.43 1.28 -19.70
N ALA A 180 -1.74 0.62 -18.78
CA ALA A 180 -1.00 -0.61 -19.06
C ALA A 180 -1.93 -1.77 -19.43
N ILE A 181 -3.10 -1.88 -18.79
CA ILE A 181 -4.13 -2.87 -19.12
C ILE A 181 -4.68 -2.62 -20.53
N HIS A 182 -5.00 -1.37 -20.87
CA HIS A 182 -5.46 -0.98 -22.20
C HIS A 182 -4.42 -1.29 -23.28
N ALA A 183 -3.16 -0.92 -23.04
CA ALA A 183 -2.06 -1.14 -24.00
C ALA A 183 -1.82 -2.63 -24.29
N ARG A 184 -2.13 -3.53 -23.35
CA ARG A 184 -2.01 -4.99 -23.52
C ARG A 184 -3.25 -5.63 -24.17
N GLY A 185 -4.28 -4.86 -24.53
CA GLY A 185 -5.50 -5.37 -25.17
C GLY A 185 -6.42 -6.17 -24.23
N PHE A 186 -6.24 -6.08 -22.91
CA PHE A 186 -7.06 -6.77 -21.93
C PHE A 186 -8.42 -6.13 -21.64
N VAL A 187 -8.81 -5.06 -22.35
CA VAL A 187 -10.12 -4.41 -22.14
C VAL A 187 -11.06 -4.68 -23.31
N GLN A 188 -11.70 -5.82 -23.27
CA GLN A 188 -13.10 -5.95 -23.64
C GLN A 188 -13.88 -6.24 -22.34
N LEU A 189 -14.07 -5.26 -21.49
CA LEU A 189 -14.94 -5.34 -20.32
C LEU A 189 -16.12 -4.39 -20.49
N ALA A 190 -17.26 -5.04 -20.86
CA ALA A 190 -18.62 -4.60 -20.52
C ALA A 190 -18.96 -3.12 -20.81
N SER A 191 -19.13 -2.82 -22.11
CA SER A 191 -20.16 -1.87 -22.54
C SER A 191 -21.42 -2.67 -22.81
N SER A 192 -22.09 -3.15 -21.77
CA SER A 192 -23.47 -3.67 -21.88
C SER A 192 -24.02 -3.96 -20.48
N ALA A 193 -24.70 -2.98 -19.90
CA ALA A 193 -26.02 -3.07 -19.30
C ALA A 193 -26.38 -1.73 -18.63
#